data_0c24c799e977096dec9d2af383cec0f4
#
_entry.id   0c24c799e977096dec9d2af383cec0f4
#
_cell.length_a   1.000
_cell.length_b   1.000
_cell.length_c   1.000
_cell.angle_alpha   90.00
_cell.angle_beta   90.00
_cell.angle_gamma   90.00
#
_symmetry.space_group_name_H-M   'P 1'
#
loop_
_entity.id
_entity.type
_entity.pdbx_description
1 polymer ?
#
loop_
_entity_poly.entity_id
_entity_poly.type
_entity_poly.pdbx_seq_one_letter_code
_entity_poly.pdbx_strand_id
1 'polypeptide(L)'
;MRISIVGAGPAGLYFACYLKTFKPDFEITIFEAKHESMNDFGIGYTLQKLDTILLERMDANFYQHLFCNEVTPTITQALFKTNNQERTLPFSEGFSVTREQLLEYLMNKATSLGVTITNKKVLPKELPQLQNDFDLVLAADGISSIARELYKDELETKEHKAKLKFSWFTNKTEQERTEACFYAFNSAEGVILLTSYPLTKNKQAVVIEMTDNCLDSGELKGKEPTQAIPYLNKLLSENGDEISLIPANLPWYTFKMNTVGKLYHDNLALIGDAAYSFHYSAGQGVTTSFSMAYTLAQCLLKNSNINLALAHYNHSINLLLTEPAKKSLRHMEWFENIDQHFRITDSQHWLDLFLQKDEFGQFKKTNKECNTGVCR
;
A
#
# COMPACT_ATOMS: atom_id res chain seq x y z
N MET A 1 28.85 -11.31 4.34
CA MET A 1 27.74 -11.00 5.26
C MET A 1 26.60 -11.95 4.95
N ARG A 2 26.06 -12.60 5.99
CA ARG A 2 24.90 -13.50 5.87
C ARG A 2 23.63 -12.76 6.37
N ILE A 3 22.64 -12.67 5.52
CA ILE A 3 21.39 -11.92 5.80
C ILE A 3 20.20 -12.87 5.65
N SER A 4 19.36 -12.92 6.66
CA SER A 4 18.05 -13.57 6.56
C SER A 4 16.96 -12.52 6.40
N ILE A 5 15.98 -12.79 5.53
CA ILE A 5 14.80 -11.94 5.32
C ILE A 5 13.57 -12.79 5.59
N VAL A 6 12.70 -12.31 6.45
CA VAL A 6 11.41 -12.95 6.73
C VAL A 6 10.35 -12.22 5.92
N GLY A 7 9.80 -12.90 4.89
CA GLY A 7 8.80 -12.39 3.96
C GLY A 7 9.36 -12.01 2.58
N ALA A 8 8.77 -12.58 1.53
CA ALA A 8 9.03 -12.29 0.12
C ALA A 8 8.00 -11.27 -0.47
N GLY A 9 7.59 -10.31 0.33
CA GLY A 9 6.80 -9.16 -0.14
C GLY A 9 7.66 -8.16 -0.92
N PRO A 10 7.05 -7.08 -1.46
CA PRO A 10 7.77 -6.07 -2.26
C PRO A 10 9.00 -5.49 -1.53
N ALA A 11 8.89 -5.23 -0.22
CA ALA A 11 9.98 -4.67 0.57
C ALA A 11 11.19 -5.61 0.67
N GLY A 12 10.95 -6.88 1.05
CA GLY A 12 12.01 -7.89 1.23
C GLY A 12 12.71 -8.24 -0.08
N LEU A 13 11.92 -8.46 -1.14
CA LEU A 13 12.46 -8.76 -2.47
C LEU A 13 13.24 -7.59 -3.05
N TYR A 14 12.71 -6.36 -2.98
CA TYR A 14 13.42 -5.17 -3.45
C TYR A 14 14.76 -4.99 -2.71
N PHE A 15 14.76 -5.10 -1.38
CA PHE A 15 15.97 -5.01 -0.58
C PHE A 15 17.01 -6.04 -1.03
N ALA A 16 16.61 -7.30 -1.17
CA ALA A 16 17.51 -8.38 -1.59
C ALA A 16 18.10 -8.11 -2.98
N CYS A 17 17.24 -7.76 -3.96
CA CYS A 17 17.69 -7.43 -5.31
C CYS A 17 18.64 -6.25 -5.33
N TYR A 18 18.28 -5.16 -4.66
CA TYR A 18 19.11 -3.95 -4.62
C TYR A 18 20.46 -4.23 -3.98
N LEU A 19 20.49 -4.87 -2.82
CA LEU A 19 21.74 -5.14 -2.11
C LEU A 19 22.65 -6.11 -2.89
N LYS A 20 22.09 -7.17 -3.48
CA LYS A 20 22.85 -8.13 -4.32
C LYS A 20 23.41 -7.51 -5.59
N THR A 21 22.76 -6.50 -6.17
CA THR A 21 23.28 -5.77 -7.32
C THR A 21 24.62 -5.07 -6.98
N PHE A 22 24.78 -4.56 -5.77
CA PHE A 22 26.00 -3.85 -5.34
C PHE A 22 26.96 -4.68 -4.48
N LYS A 23 26.50 -5.77 -3.88
CA LYS A 23 27.26 -6.70 -3.04
C LYS A 23 26.92 -8.15 -3.41
N PRO A 24 27.41 -8.63 -4.57
CA PRO A 24 27.10 -9.98 -5.05
C PRO A 24 27.66 -11.09 -4.14
N ASP A 25 28.67 -10.79 -3.31
CA ASP A 25 29.28 -11.68 -2.33
C ASP A 25 28.45 -11.89 -1.05
N PHE A 26 27.41 -11.08 -0.82
CA PHE A 26 26.55 -11.28 0.36
C PHE A 26 25.64 -12.49 0.16
N GLU A 27 25.53 -13.31 1.19
CA GLU A 27 24.64 -14.46 1.23
C GLU A 27 23.26 -14.01 1.76
N ILE A 28 22.24 -14.04 0.91
CA ILE A 28 20.88 -13.61 1.28
C ILE A 28 19.95 -14.81 1.16
N THR A 29 19.25 -15.10 2.27
CA THR A 29 18.19 -16.12 2.33
C THR A 29 16.88 -15.46 2.69
N ILE A 30 15.86 -15.64 1.86
CA ILE A 30 14.48 -15.21 2.13
C ILE A 30 13.67 -16.42 2.60
N PHE A 31 13.01 -16.30 3.74
CA PHE A 31 12.05 -17.24 4.24
C PHE A 31 10.65 -16.74 3.94
N GLU A 32 9.90 -17.45 3.10
CA GLU A 32 8.54 -17.11 2.72
C GLU A 32 7.59 -18.23 3.12
N ALA A 33 6.51 -17.86 3.80
CA ALA A 33 5.42 -18.80 4.04
C ALA A 33 4.72 -19.07 2.71
N LYS A 34 4.54 -20.35 2.36
CA LYS A 34 3.82 -20.71 1.14
C LYS A 34 2.39 -20.18 1.23
N HIS A 35 2.08 -19.15 0.46
CA HIS A 35 0.72 -18.75 0.23
C HIS A 35 0.18 -19.54 -0.96
N GLU A 36 -0.93 -20.22 -0.78
CA GLU A 36 -1.63 -20.92 -1.86
C GLU A 36 -2.20 -19.95 -2.90
N SER A 37 -2.35 -18.66 -2.52
CA SER A 37 -2.67 -17.58 -3.46
C SER A 37 -1.77 -16.36 -3.20
N MET A 38 -1.14 -15.85 -4.24
CA MET A 38 -0.38 -14.57 -4.18
C MET A 38 -1.30 -13.34 -3.99
N ASN A 39 -2.61 -13.55 -3.88
CA ASN A 39 -3.64 -12.51 -3.86
C ASN A 39 -4.22 -12.20 -2.48
N ASP A 40 -3.64 -12.70 -1.39
CA ASP A 40 -4.24 -12.60 -0.04
C ASP A 40 -4.29 -11.17 0.53
N PHE A 41 -3.62 -10.18 -0.09
CA PHE A 41 -3.53 -8.80 0.43
C PHE A 41 -3.61 -7.74 -0.68
N GLY A 42 -4.70 -7.76 -1.46
CA GLY A 42 -4.89 -6.80 -2.54
C GLY A 42 -4.49 -7.34 -3.91
N ILE A 43 -4.94 -6.69 -4.94
CA ILE A 43 -4.89 -7.18 -6.32
C ILE A 43 -3.90 -6.44 -7.21
N GLY A 44 -3.45 -5.25 -6.78
CA GLY A 44 -2.50 -4.47 -7.56
C GLY A 44 -2.04 -3.20 -6.86
N TYR A 45 -1.15 -2.51 -7.53
CA TYR A 45 -0.51 -1.29 -7.06
C TYR A 45 -0.52 -0.23 -8.15
N THR A 46 -0.49 1.03 -7.70
CA THR A 46 -0.10 2.16 -8.55
C THR A 46 1.32 2.55 -8.15
N LEU A 47 2.26 2.36 -9.06
CA LEU A 47 3.65 2.79 -8.90
C LEU A 47 3.74 4.29 -9.20
N GLN A 48 4.23 5.05 -8.24
CA GLN A 48 4.45 6.49 -8.37
C GLN A 48 5.84 6.77 -8.96
N LYS A 49 6.11 8.02 -9.31
CA LYS A 49 7.40 8.43 -9.86
C LYS A 49 8.60 8.03 -8.99
N LEU A 50 8.46 8.09 -7.66
CA LEU A 50 9.54 7.66 -6.77
C LEU A 50 9.79 6.16 -6.85
N ASP A 51 8.73 5.36 -6.99
CA ASP A 51 8.85 3.91 -7.12
C ASP A 51 9.59 3.52 -8.40
N THR A 52 9.29 4.18 -9.52
CA THR A 52 9.98 3.94 -10.79
C THR A 52 11.46 4.33 -10.71
N ILE A 53 11.80 5.44 -10.06
CA ILE A 53 13.20 5.84 -9.83
C ILE A 53 13.94 4.79 -8.96
N LEU A 54 13.29 4.26 -7.93
CA LEU A 54 13.90 3.25 -7.06
C LEU A 54 14.09 1.93 -7.81
N LEU A 55 13.11 1.51 -8.61
CA LEU A 55 13.22 0.32 -9.45
C LEU A 55 14.31 0.47 -10.50
N GLU A 56 14.43 1.62 -11.16
CA GLU A 56 15.48 1.91 -12.14
C GLU A 56 16.89 1.83 -11.52
N ARG A 57 17.06 2.29 -10.28
CA ARG A 57 18.32 2.17 -9.56
C ARG A 57 18.71 0.73 -9.24
N MET A 58 17.75 -0.16 -9.11
CA MET A 58 17.96 -1.58 -8.90
C MET A 58 18.19 -2.33 -10.22
N ASP A 59 17.44 -1.96 -11.25
CA ASP A 59 17.45 -2.55 -12.57
C ASP A 59 17.16 -1.50 -13.64
N ALA A 60 18.17 -1.07 -14.38
CA ALA A 60 18.03 -0.03 -15.42
C ALA A 60 17.01 -0.40 -16.50
N ASN A 61 16.73 -1.68 -16.68
CA ASN A 61 15.74 -2.18 -17.65
C ASN A 61 14.43 -2.63 -16.97
N PHE A 62 14.15 -2.17 -15.71
CA PHE A 62 13.00 -2.64 -14.95
C PHE A 62 11.68 -2.51 -15.72
N TYR A 63 11.52 -1.44 -16.49
CA TYR A 63 10.29 -1.19 -17.22
C TYR A 63 10.02 -2.31 -18.26
N GLN A 64 11.04 -2.69 -19.02
CA GLN A 64 10.93 -3.79 -19.99
C GLN A 64 10.71 -5.14 -19.32
N HIS A 65 11.39 -5.38 -18.18
CA HIS A 65 11.30 -6.63 -17.45
C HIS A 65 9.97 -6.78 -16.70
N LEU A 66 9.49 -5.71 -16.06
CA LEU A 66 8.25 -5.73 -15.27
C LEU A 66 7.02 -5.82 -16.19
N PHE A 67 7.01 -5.07 -17.28
CA PHE A 67 5.85 -4.98 -18.16
C PHE A 67 5.93 -5.91 -19.36
N CYS A 68 7.06 -6.56 -19.59
CA CYS A 68 7.32 -7.55 -20.63
C CYS A 68 6.82 -7.14 -22.01
N ASN A 69 5.63 -7.32 -22.40
CA ASN A 69 5.02 -6.88 -23.65
C ASN A 69 3.64 -6.25 -23.41
N GLU A 70 3.28 -6.00 -22.15
CA GLU A 70 2.01 -5.38 -21.79
C GLU A 70 2.21 -3.88 -21.60
N VAL A 71 1.38 -3.10 -22.26
CA VAL A 71 1.28 -1.66 -21.99
C VAL A 71 0.44 -1.52 -20.72
N THR A 72 1.07 -1.09 -19.63
CA THR A 72 0.34 -0.80 -18.41
C THR A 72 -0.43 0.50 -18.53
N PRO A 73 -1.64 0.56 -17.97
CA PRO A 73 -2.38 1.80 -17.90
C PRO A 73 -1.61 2.86 -17.12
N THR A 74 -1.47 4.04 -17.70
CA THR A 74 -0.93 5.21 -17.00
C THR A 74 -2.08 5.97 -16.39
N ILE A 75 -2.01 6.23 -15.07
CA ILE A 75 -2.99 7.05 -14.37
C ILE A 75 -2.55 8.50 -14.46
N THR A 76 -3.35 9.33 -15.10
CA THR A 76 -3.06 10.76 -15.32
C THR A 76 -4.09 11.69 -14.69
N GLN A 77 -5.24 11.14 -14.29
CA GLN A 77 -6.37 11.89 -13.76
C GLN A 77 -6.97 11.20 -12.53
N ALA A 78 -7.57 11.98 -11.66
CA ALA A 78 -8.41 11.51 -10.57
C ALA A 78 -9.82 12.07 -10.73
N LEU A 79 -10.80 11.18 -10.81
CA LEU A 79 -12.22 11.51 -10.85
C LEU A 79 -12.78 11.41 -9.42
N PHE A 80 -13.32 12.51 -8.94
CA PHE A 80 -14.07 12.56 -7.68
C PHE A 80 -15.56 12.61 -8.00
N LYS A 81 -16.33 11.72 -7.41
CA LYS A 81 -17.76 11.58 -7.69
C LYS A 81 -18.56 11.50 -6.39
N THR A 82 -19.71 12.13 -6.40
CA THR A 82 -20.81 11.95 -5.44
C THR A 82 -22.08 11.68 -6.21
N ASN A 83 -23.21 11.41 -5.54
CA ASN A 83 -24.48 11.16 -6.22
C ASN A 83 -24.90 12.26 -7.22
N ASN A 84 -24.46 13.50 -6.99
CA ASN A 84 -24.96 14.67 -7.74
C ASN A 84 -23.87 15.50 -8.43
N GLN A 85 -22.61 15.17 -8.20
CA GLN A 85 -21.48 15.98 -8.73
C GLN A 85 -20.27 15.12 -9.04
N GLU A 86 -19.52 15.57 -10.03
CA GLU A 86 -18.23 15.00 -10.35
C GLU A 86 -17.19 16.09 -10.64
N ARG A 87 -15.93 15.79 -10.35
CA ARG A 87 -14.80 16.68 -10.65
C ARG A 87 -13.58 15.86 -11.01
N THR A 88 -12.97 16.20 -12.12
CA THR A 88 -11.71 15.59 -12.56
C THR A 88 -10.55 16.51 -12.23
N LEU A 89 -9.49 15.95 -11.65
CA LEU A 89 -8.24 16.64 -11.35
C LEU A 89 -7.06 15.93 -12.00
N PRO A 90 -6.01 16.66 -12.41
CA PRO A 90 -4.77 16.04 -12.83
C PRO A 90 -4.16 15.21 -11.69
N PHE A 91 -3.79 13.98 -11.98
CA PHE A 91 -3.07 13.11 -11.06
C PHE A 91 -1.56 13.17 -11.35
N SER A 92 -0.72 12.98 -10.35
CA SER A 92 0.70 12.77 -10.60
C SER A 92 0.85 11.43 -11.31
N GLU A 93 1.51 11.42 -12.46
CA GLU A 93 1.69 10.25 -13.29
C GLU A 93 2.07 8.99 -12.49
N GLY A 94 1.30 7.94 -12.64
CA GLY A 94 1.49 6.66 -11.99
C GLY A 94 1.24 5.51 -12.96
N PHE A 95 1.89 4.38 -12.71
CA PHE A 95 1.74 3.16 -13.51
C PHE A 95 1.03 2.09 -12.69
N SER A 96 0.04 1.46 -13.29
CA SER A 96 -0.63 0.33 -12.66
C SER A 96 0.14 -0.97 -12.90
N VAL A 97 0.19 -1.79 -11.88
CA VAL A 97 0.78 -3.12 -11.93
C VAL A 97 -0.02 -4.07 -11.06
N THR A 98 -0.26 -5.29 -11.51
CA THR A 98 -0.85 -6.29 -10.65
C THR A 98 0.14 -6.70 -9.56
N ARG A 99 -0.38 -7.13 -8.41
CA ARG A 99 0.48 -7.65 -7.35
C ARG A 99 1.32 -8.82 -7.84
N GLU A 100 0.72 -9.71 -8.62
CA GLU A 100 1.38 -10.87 -9.21
C GLU A 100 2.55 -10.48 -10.10
N GLN A 101 2.34 -9.56 -11.06
CA GLN A 101 3.41 -9.06 -11.95
C GLN A 101 4.59 -8.48 -11.19
N LEU A 102 4.32 -7.62 -10.19
CA LEU A 102 5.40 -7.00 -9.41
C LEU A 102 6.19 -8.04 -8.61
N LEU A 103 5.50 -8.97 -7.94
CA LEU A 103 6.16 -10.01 -7.13
C LEU A 103 6.92 -10.99 -8.01
N GLU A 104 6.35 -11.42 -9.14
CA GLU A 104 7.02 -12.31 -10.10
C GLU A 104 8.29 -11.66 -10.66
N TYR A 105 8.21 -10.40 -11.09
CA TYR A 105 9.37 -9.64 -11.54
C TYR A 105 10.49 -9.60 -10.48
N LEU A 106 10.14 -9.19 -9.25
CA LEU A 106 11.11 -9.07 -8.16
C LEU A 106 11.68 -10.45 -7.75
N MET A 107 10.86 -11.50 -7.74
CA MET A 107 11.28 -12.86 -7.41
C MET A 107 12.25 -13.43 -8.46
N ASN A 108 11.94 -13.26 -9.74
CA ASN A 108 12.81 -13.67 -10.84
C ASN A 108 14.14 -12.91 -10.79
N LYS A 109 14.11 -11.61 -10.52
CA LYS A 109 15.30 -10.80 -10.34
C LYS A 109 16.16 -11.28 -9.16
N ALA A 110 15.56 -11.49 -7.98
CA ALA A 110 16.22 -11.99 -6.79
C ALA A 110 16.93 -13.34 -7.06
N THR A 111 16.20 -14.27 -7.68
CA THR A 111 16.74 -15.59 -8.05
C THR A 111 17.91 -15.48 -9.02
N SER A 112 17.81 -14.63 -10.05
CA SER A 112 18.87 -14.40 -11.03
C SER A 112 20.15 -13.81 -10.40
N LEU A 113 20.00 -13.08 -9.31
CA LEU A 113 21.11 -12.52 -8.53
C LEU A 113 21.70 -13.50 -7.48
N GLY A 114 21.17 -14.74 -7.42
CA GLY A 114 21.65 -15.75 -6.47
C GLY A 114 21.12 -15.60 -5.05
N VAL A 115 19.94 -14.99 -4.87
CA VAL A 115 19.23 -14.99 -3.59
C VAL A 115 18.57 -16.36 -3.40
N THR A 116 18.76 -16.95 -2.22
CA THR A 116 18.08 -18.20 -1.85
C THR A 116 16.71 -17.91 -1.31
N ILE A 117 15.67 -18.46 -1.93
CA ILE A 117 14.27 -18.32 -1.46
C ILE A 117 13.81 -19.68 -0.92
N THR A 118 13.46 -19.71 0.37
CA THR A 118 13.07 -20.94 1.06
C THR A 118 11.60 -20.86 1.45
N ASN A 119 10.83 -21.88 1.02
CA ASN A 119 9.44 -22.05 1.43
C ASN A 119 9.37 -22.53 2.89
N LYS A 120 9.38 -21.57 3.80
CA LYS A 120 9.34 -21.82 5.25
C LYS A 120 8.63 -20.68 5.97
N LYS A 121 7.58 -20.99 6.70
CA LYS A 121 6.97 -20.05 7.64
C LYS A 121 7.85 -19.95 8.89
N VAL A 122 8.45 -18.80 9.13
CA VAL A 122 9.18 -18.51 10.36
C VAL A 122 8.18 -18.29 11.49
N LEU A 123 8.44 -18.89 12.64
CA LEU A 123 7.63 -18.73 13.86
C LEU A 123 8.32 -17.73 14.81
N PRO A 124 7.58 -17.04 15.70
CA PRO A 124 8.18 -16.07 16.64
C PRO A 124 9.34 -16.63 17.44
N LYS A 125 9.24 -17.87 17.91
CA LYS A 125 10.27 -18.56 18.69
C LYS A 125 11.58 -18.84 17.91
N GLU A 126 11.54 -18.77 16.59
CA GLU A 126 12.72 -19.00 15.73
C GLU A 126 13.51 -17.72 15.47
N LEU A 127 12.92 -16.52 15.72
CA LEU A 127 13.61 -15.25 15.48
C LEU A 127 14.91 -15.10 16.26
N PRO A 128 15.01 -15.42 17.56
CA PRO A 128 16.28 -15.34 18.29
C PRO A 128 17.36 -16.27 17.72
N GLN A 129 16.97 -17.43 17.19
CA GLN A 129 17.92 -18.35 16.55
C GLN A 129 18.42 -17.75 15.22
N LEU A 130 17.54 -17.15 14.42
CA LEU A 130 17.95 -16.44 13.19
C LEU A 130 18.92 -15.30 13.51
N GLN A 131 18.69 -14.53 14.60
CA GLN A 131 19.61 -13.47 15.03
C GLN A 131 21.00 -14.01 15.42
N ASN A 132 21.09 -15.22 15.95
CA ASN A 132 22.36 -15.88 16.24
C ASN A 132 23.04 -16.44 14.99
N ASP A 133 22.28 -16.93 14.02
CA ASP A 133 22.80 -17.63 12.84
C ASP A 133 23.19 -16.67 11.69
N PHE A 134 22.63 -15.45 11.67
CA PHE A 134 22.84 -14.47 10.61
C PHE A 134 23.43 -13.16 11.15
N ASP A 135 24.20 -12.49 10.31
CA ASP A 135 24.76 -11.18 10.67
C ASP A 135 23.67 -10.11 10.75
N LEU A 136 22.60 -10.24 9.95
CA LEU A 136 21.42 -9.36 9.93
C LEU A 136 20.15 -10.20 9.69
N VAL A 137 19.13 -9.93 10.48
CA VAL A 137 17.76 -10.43 10.26
C VAL A 137 16.87 -9.27 9.81
N LEU A 138 16.20 -9.41 8.70
CA LEU A 138 15.28 -8.41 8.17
C LEU A 138 13.86 -8.90 8.24
N ALA A 139 13.03 -8.25 9.07
CA ALA A 139 11.60 -8.49 9.12
C ALA A 139 10.91 -7.66 8.02
N ALA A 140 10.41 -8.35 7.00
CA ALA A 140 9.63 -7.85 5.87
C ALA A 140 8.30 -8.62 5.74
N ASP A 141 7.79 -9.12 6.87
CA ASP A 141 6.67 -10.04 7.03
C ASP A 141 5.31 -9.35 7.10
N GLY A 142 5.27 -8.07 6.72
CA GLY A 142 4.05 -7.32 6.44
C GLY A 142 3.29 -6.88 7.69
N ILE A 143 2.00 -6.55 7.48
CA ILE A 143 1.16 -5.91 8.49
C ILE A 143 0.96 -6.74 9.77
N SER A 144 1.13 -8.06 9.69
CA SER A 144 1.01 -9.00 10.82
C SER A 144 2.38 -9.46 11.33
N SER A 145 3.39 -8.59 11.27
CA SER A 145 4.77 -8.93 11.59
C SER A 145 4.94 -9.62 12.94
N ILE A 146 5.53 -10.81 12.90
CA ILE A 146 5.90 -11.58 14.10
C ILE A 146 7.05 -10.93 14.86
N ALA A 147 7.96 -10.26 14.15
CA ALA A 147 9.09 -9.55 14.76
C ALA A 147 8.60 -8.31 15.54
N ARG A 148 7.69 -7.53 14.95
CA ARG A 148 7.09 -6.37 15.63
C ARG A 148 6.33 -6.80 16.89
N GLU A 149 5.59 -7.91 16.83
CA GLU A 149 4.83 -8.39 18.00
C GLU A 149 5.76 -8.94 19.08
N LEU A 150 6.81 -9.69 18.71
CA LEU A 150 7.74 -10.27 19.67
C LEU A 150 8.54 -9.20 20.44
N TYR A 151 8.96 -8.14 19.75
CA TYR A 151 9.80 -7.08 20.29
C TYR A 151 9.04 -5.75 20.40
N LYS A 152 7.73 -5.80 20.71
CA LYS A 152 6.85 -4.63 20.69
C LYS A 152 7.29 -3.50 21.62
N ASP A 153 7.81 -3.84 22.80
CA ASP A 153 8.24 -2.88 23.81
C ASP A 153 9.57 -2.24 23.39
N GLU A 154 10.54 -3.03 22.93
CA GLU A 154 11.85 -2.58 22.45
C GLU A 154 11.76 -1.72 21.18
N LEU A 155 10.80 -2.05 20.30
CA LEU A 155 10.51 -1.32 19.07
C LEU A 155 9.56 -0.12 19.26
N GLU A 156 9.02 0.07 20.47
CA GLU A 156 8.08 1.15 20.80
C GLU A 156 6.86 1.14 19.84
N THR A 157 6.27 -0.04 19.68
CA THR A 157 5.19 -0.28 18.71
C THR A 157 3.90 0.41 19.11
N LYS A 158 3.21 1.02 18.14
CA LYS A 158 1.85 1.55 18.26
C LYS A 158 0.98 0.96 17.16
N GLU A 159 -0.21 0.47 17.53
CA GLU A 159 -1.23 0.00 16.61
C GLU A 159 -2.49 0.86 16.75
N HIS A 160 -3.03 1.30 15.61
CA HIS A 160 -4.34 1.94 15.50
C HIS A 160 -5.20 1.08 14.58
N LYS A 161 -6.32 0.60 15.09
CA LYS A 161 -7.27 -0.20 14.31
C LYS A 161 -8.39 0.70 13.81
N ALA A 162 -8.59 0.72 12.50
CA ALA A 162 -9.68 1.46 11.88
C ALA A 162 -11.04 0.86 12.26
N LYS A 163 -12.08 1.70 12.24
CA LYS A 163 -13.49 1.29 12.42
C LYS A 163 -14.16 0.92 11.12
N LEU A 164 -13.50 1.18 9.99
CA LEU A 164 -14.02 0.86 8.66
C LEU A 164 -13.65 -0.56 8.24
N LYS A 165 -14.54 -1.15 7.48
CA LYS A 165 -14.32 -2.40 6.77
C LYS A 165 -14.14 -2.11 5.29
N PHE A 166 -13.22 -2.83 4.66
CA PHE A 166 -13.03 -2.75 3.23
C PHE A 166 -12.79 -4.12 2.60
N SER A 167 -13.09 -4.23 1.33
CA SER A 167 -12.69 -5.39 0.52
C SER A 167 -12.38 -4.99 -0.90
N TRP A 168 -11.68 -5.88 -1.59
CA TRP A 168 -11.26 -5.71 -2.97
C TRP A 168 -12.18 -6.45 -3.91
N PHE A 169 -12.48 -5.80 -5.02
CA PHE A 169 -13.23 -6.32 -6.15
C PHE A 169 -12.49 -5.96 -7.43
N THR A 170 -12.95 -6.49 -8.54
CA THR A 170 -12.53 -6.04 -9.87
C THR A 170 -13.73 -5.63 -10.69
N ASN A 171 -13.50 -4.84 -11.73
CA ASN A 171 -14.47 -4.49 -12.75
C ASN A 171 -13.85 -4.69 -14.13
N LYS A 172 -14.59 -5.26 -15.08
CA LYS A 172 -14.17 -5.30 -16.49
C LYS A 172 -14.56 -4.00 -17.18
N THR A 173 -13.69 -3.51 -18.03
CA THR A 173 -13.94 -2.32 -18.87
C THR A 173 -13.80 -2.67 -20.34
N GLU A 174 -14.65 -2.12 -21.18
CA GLU A 174 -14.55 -2.29 -22.63
C GLU A 174 -13.47 -1.38 -23.23
N GLN A 175 -13.20 -0.25 -22.57
CA GLN A 175 -12.19 0.72 -22.99
C GLN A 175 -11.12 0.86 -21.92
N GLU A 176 -9.92 1.19 -22.36
CA GLU A 176 -8.81 1.53 -21.47
C GLU A 176 -9.17 2.77 -20.64
N ARG A 177 -8.96 2.68 -19.33
CA ARG A 177 -9.16 3.78 -18.39
C ARG A 177 -7.81 4.35 -17.96
N THR A 178 -7.75 5.66 -17.79
CA THR A 178 -6.54 6.39 -17.35
C THR A 178 -6.79 7.21 -16.09
N GLU A 179 -7.97 7.10 -15.52
CA GLU A 179 -8.38 7.78 -14.29
C GLU A 179 -8.47 6.83 -13.10
N ALA A 180 -8.03 7.30 -11.93
CA ALA A 180 -8.45 6.77 -10.63
C ALA A 180 -9.78 7.43 -10.25
N CYS A 181 -10.76 6.66 -9.75
CA CYS A 181 -12.04 7.19 -9.32
C CYS A 181 -12.19 7.06 -7.80
N PHE A 182 -12.65 8.13 -7.18
CA PHE A 182 -13.03 8.19 -5.77
C PHE A 182 -14.49 8.59 -5.70
N TYR A 183 -15.34 7.65 -5.33
CA TYR A 183 -16.77 7.82 -5.32
C TYR A 183 -17.34 7.60 -3.93
N ALA A 184 -18.08 8.57 -3.41
CA ALA A 184 -18.86 8.45 -2.19
C ALA A 184 -20.35 8.54 -2.51
N PHE A 185 -21.12 7.58 -2.03
CA PHE A 185 -22.57 7.53 -2.25
C PHE A 185 -23.31 7.04 -1.01
N ASN A 186 -24.57 7.46 -0.89
CA ASN A 186 -25.43 7.05 0.20
C ASN A 186 -26.06 5.69 -0.06
N SER A 187 -26.11 4.87 0.97
CA SER A 187 -27.04 3.74 1.09
C SER A 187 -28.05 4.02 2.20
N ALA A 188 -29.02 3.12 2.37
CA ALA A 188 -29.98 3.20 3.48
C ALA A 188 -29.27 3.06 4.85
N GLU A 189 -28.15 2.38 4.88
CA GLU A 189 -27.40 2.04 6.09
C GLU A 189 -26.29 3.04 6.42
N GLY A 190 -25.82 3.83 5.44
CA GLY A 190 -24.76 4.81 5.62
C GLY A 190 -24.03 5.14 4.32
N VAL A 191 -22.89 5.82 4.44
CA VAL A 191 -22.04 6.17 3.29
C VAL A 191 -21.13 5.00 2.91
N ILE A 192 -21.11 4.70 1.62
CA ILE A 192 -20.20 3.74 1.00
C ILE A 192 -19.18 4.52 0.18
N LEU A 193 -17.91 4.18 0.35
CA LEU A 193 -16.80 4.70 -0.43
C LEU A 193 -16.35 3.66 -1.44
N LEU A 194 -16.16 4.09 -2.66
CA LEU A 194 -15.58 3.31 -3.73
C LEU A 194 -14.31 4.01 -4.23
N THR A 195 -13.21 3.29 -4.23
CA THR A 195 -12.00 3.71 -4.92
C THR A 195 -11.73 2.73 -6.04
N SER A 196 -11.60 3.22 -7.27
CA SER A 196 -11.18 2.36 -8.39
C SER A 196 -10.01 2.97 -9.15
N TYR A 197 -9.19 2.10 -9.74
CA TYR A 197 -8.08 2.50 -10.59
C TYR A 197 -7.82 1.43 -11.66
N PRO A 198 -7.29 1.81 -12.82
CA PRO A 198 -6.93 0.84 -13.86
C PRO A 198 -5.92 -0.17 -13.29
N LEU A 199 -6.11 -1.43 -13.59
CA LEU A 199 -5.20 -2.52 -13.21
C LEU A 199 -4.51 -3.11 -14.44
N THR A 200 -5.30 -3.33 -15.50
CA THR A 200 -4.86 -3.69 -16.85
C THR A 200 -5.69 -2.89 -17.85
N LYS A 201 -5.42 -3.03 -19.15
CA LYS A 201 -6.17 -2.33 -20.22
C LYS A 201 -7.69 -2.50 -20.13
N ASN A 202 -8.14 -3.66 -19.66
CA ASN A 202 -9.56 -4.05 -19.65
C ASN A 202 -10.08 -4.43 -18.27
N LYS A 203 -9.35 -4.05 -17.20
CA LYS A 203 -9.71 -4.40 -15.83
C LYS A 203 -9.33 -3.29 -14.86
N GLN A 204 -10.23 -2.96 -13.96
CA GLN A 204 -9.99 -2.06 -12.84
C GLN A 204 -9.93 -2.83 -11.53
N ALA A 205 -9.09 -2.38 -10.62
CA ALA A 205 -9.20 -2.67 -9.21
C ALA A 205 -10.29 -1.80 -8.61
N VAL A 206 -11.09 -2.34 -7.72
CA VAL A 206 -12.15 -1.63 -6.99
C VAL A 206 -12.04 -1.97 -5.52
N VAL A 207 -11.99 -0.96 -4.67
CA VAL A 207 -12.06 -1.09 -3.22
C VAL A 207 -13.38 -0.51 -2.77
N ILE A 208 -14.15 -1.28 -2.02
CA ILE A 208 -15.35 -0.80 -1.33
C ILE A 208 -15.02 -0.70 0.15
N GLU A 209 -15.34 0.44 0.74
CA GLU A 209 -15.12 0.74 2.14
C GLU A 209 -16.38 1.32 2.78
N MET A 210 -16.68 0.90 4.01
CA MET A 210 -17.86 1.33 4.75
C MET A 210 -17.67 1.18 6.26
N THR A 211 -18.52 1.82 7.05
CA THR A 211 -18.51 1.67 8.50
C THR A 211 -18.99 0.28 8.93
N ASP A 212 -18.59 -0.17 10.13
CA ASP A 212 -19.11 -1.41 10.73
C ASP A 212 -20.65 -1.37 10.79
N ASN A 213 -21.23 -0.21 11.14
CA ASN A 213 -22.69 -0.05 11.20
C ASN A 213 -23.36 -0.28 9.84
N CYS A 214 -22.75 0.19 8.76
CA CYS A 214 -23.26 -0.03 7.42
C CYS A 214 -23.20 -1.52 7.05
N LEU A 215 -22.08 -2.20 7.35
CA LEU A 215 -21.90 -3.62 7.04
C LEU A 215 -22.76 -4.53 7.92
N ASP A 216 -23.01 -4.16 9.18
CA ASP A 216 -23.75 -4.97 10.15
C ASP A 216 -25.27 -4.73 10.13
N SER A 217 -25.75 -3.95 9.18
CA SER A 217 -27.18 -3.61 9.04
C SER A 217 -27.73 -3.93 7.65
N GLY A 218 -29.05 -3.90 7.54
CA GLY A 218 -29.78 -4.04 6.28
C GLY A 218 -29.41 -5.26 5.45
N GLU A 219 -29.27 -5.03 4.16
CA GLU A 219 -28.96 -6.06 3.15
C GLU A 219 -27.51 -6.59 3.23
N LEU A 220 -26.62 -5.88 3.91
CA LEU A 220 -25.21 -6.27 4.03
C LEU A 220 -24.94 -7.16 5.24
N LYS A 221 -25.86 -7.21 6.20
CA LYS A 221 -25.68 -7.90 7.47
C LYS A 221 -25.29 -9.36 7.30
N GLY A 222 -24.10 -9.69 7.83
CA GLY A 222 -23.57 -11.06 7.84
C GLY A 222 -23.16 -11.59 6.47
N LYS A 223 -23.07 -10.73 5.44
CA LYS A 223 -22.64 -11.14 4.10
C LYS A 223 -21.15 -10.97 3.92
N GLU A 224 -20.51 -12.03 3.41
CA GLU A 224 -19.16 -11.94 2.87
C GLU A 224 -19.14 -11.08 1.59
N PRO A 225 -17.98 -10.51 1.18
CA PRO A 225 -17.89 -9.62 0.02
C PRO A 225 -18.54 -10.18 -1.24
N THR A 226 -18.32 -11.46 -1.55
CA THR A 226 -18.92 -12.12 -2.72
C THR A 226 -20.46 -12.13 -2.65
N GLN A 227 -21.02 -12.31 -1.47
CA GLN A 227 -22.47 -12.32 -1.25
C GLN A 227 -23.08 -10.92 -1.25
N ALA A 228 -22.27 -9.88 -0.99
CA ALA A 228 -22.69 -8.49 -1.00
C ALA A 228 -22.79 -7.90 -2.44
N ILE A 229 -22.14 -8.51 -3.44
CA ILE A 229 -22.05 -8.00 -4.81
C ILE A 229 -23.41 -7.66 -5.44
N PRO A 230 -24.46 -8.50 -5.37
CA PRO A 230 -25.74 -8.16 -5.98
C PRO A 230 -26.35 -6.85 -5.44
N TYR A 231 -26.25 -6.65 -4.13
CA TYR A 231 -26.73 -5.42 -3.49
C TYR A 231 -25.86 -4.21 -3.84
N LEU A 232 -24.55 -4.35 -3.78
CA LEU A 232 -23.62 -3.29 -4.14
C LEU A 232 -23.76 -2.86 -5.60
N ASN A 233 -23.91 -3.81 -6.54
CA ASN A 233 -24.15 -3.51 -7.94
C ASN A 233 -25.48 -2.80 -8.16
N LYS A 234 -26.54 -3.18 -7.43
CA LYS A 234 -27.82 -2.48 -7.45
C LYS A 234 -27.65 -1.03 -7.01
N LEU A 235 -26.99 -0.78 -5.88
CA LEU A 235 -26.71 0.56 -5.39
C LEU A 235 -25.90 1.40 -6.38
N LEU A 236 -24.86 0.84 -6.98
CA LEU A 236 -24.04 1.53 -7.97
C LEU A 236 -24.89 1.93 -9.19
N SER A 237 -25.70 1.02 -9.72
CA SER A 237 -26.62 1.31 -10.84
C SER A 237 -27.65 2.38 -10.49
N GLU A 238 -28.25 2.33 -9.30
CA GLU A 238 -29.21 3.34 -8.82
C GLU A 238 -28.58 4.73 -8.68
N ASN A 239 -27.27 4.79 -8.43
CA ASN A 239 -26.49 6.02 -8.36
C ASN A 239 -25.83 6.40 -9.71
N GLY A 240 -26.26 5.75 -10.81
CA GLY A 240 -25.81 6.09 -12.17
C GLY A 240 -24.36 5.68 -12.48
N ASP A 241 -23.85 4.65 -11.84
CA ASP A 241 -22.53 4.10 -12.11
C ASP A 241 -22.63 2.78 -12.91
N GLU A 242 -21.73 2.61 -13.87
CA GLU A 242 -21.68 1.44 -14.75
C GLU A 242 -20.73 0.33 -14.22
N ILE A 243 -20.12 0.53 -13.05
CA ILE A 243 -19.24 -0.47 -12.43
C ILE A 243 -20.06 -1.72 -12.10
N SER A 244 -19.58 -2.86 -12.57
CA SER A 244 -20.10 -4.18 -12.24
C SER A 244 -19.04 -4.98 -11.48
N LEU A 245 -19.25 -5.11 -10.18
CA LEU A 245 -18.30 -5.75 -9.28
C LEU A 245 -18.16 -7.24 -9.57
N ILE A 246 -16.92 -7.68 -9.66
CA ILE A 246 -16.51 -9.08 -9.79
C ILE A 246 -15.72 -9.44 -8.54
N PRO A 247 -15.98 -10.61 -7.92
CA PRO A 247 -15.31 -11.00 -6.69
C PRO A 247 -13.80 -11.17 -6.91
N ALA A 248 -13.01 -10.66 -5.95
CA ALA A 248 -11.58 -10.96 -5.83
C ALA A 248 -11.30 -12.11 -4.85
N ASN A 249 -12.35 -12.71 -4.28
CA ASN A 249 -12.31 -13.78 -3.27
C ASN A 249 -11.50 -13.42 -2.02
N LEU A 250 -11.61 -12.15 -1.62
CA LEU A 250 -10.99 -11.62 -0.42
C LEU A 250 -12.07 -11.33 0.63
N PRO A 251 -11.77 -11.47 1.95
CA PRO A 251 -12.73 -11.18 3.01
C PRO A 251 -12.92 -9.67 3.24
N TRP A 252 -13.82 -9.30 4.15
CA TRP A 252 -13.84 -7.97 4.72
C TRP A 252 -12.64 -7.79 5.67
N TYR A 253 -11.81 -6.82 5.36
CA TYR A 253 -10.66 -6.46 6.18
C TYR A 253 -10.98 -5.28 7.08
N THR A 254 -10.36 -5.25 8.25
CA THR A 254 -10.23 -4.04 9.05
C THR A 254 -8.80 -3.55 8.89
N PHE A 255 -8.63 -2.31 8.50
CA PHE A 255 -7.30 -1.75 8.37
C PHE A 255 -6.65 -1.57 9.75
N LYS A 256 -5.34 -1.84 9.81
CA LYS A 256 -4.51 -1.60 10.98
C LYS A 256 -3.36 -0.70 10.57
N MET A 257 -3.24 0.44 11.21
CA MET A 257 -2.08 1.29 11.06
C MET A 257 -1.08 0.96 12.16
N ASN A 258 0.09 0.49 11.75
CA ASN A 258 1.20 0.19 12.63
C ASN A 258 2.30 1.24 12.46
N THR A 259 2.92 1.63 13.57
CA THR A 259 4.13 2.45 13.59
C THR A 259 5.06 1.96 14.67
N VAL A 260 6.36 2.17 14.48
CA VAL A 260 7.39 1.84 15.48
C VAL A 260 8.21 3.09 15.80
N GLY A 261 8.64 3.23 17.04
CA GLY A 261 9.58 4.28 17.48
C GLY A 261 11.02 3.93 17.13
N LYS A 262 11.33 2.62 17.14
CA LYS A 262 12.63 2.06 16.75
C LYS A 262 12.46 1.02 15.65
N LEU A 263 13.31 1.11 14.63
CA LEU A 263 13.25 0.26 13.44
C LEU A 263 14.14 -0.99 13.54
N TYR A 264 14.81 -1.18 14.67
CA TYR A 264 15.65 -2.34 14.90
C TYR A 264 15.77 -2.68 16.38
N HIS A 265 16.07 -3.95 16.64
CA HIS A 265 16.42 -4.51 17.94
C HIS A 265 17.61 -5.47 17.72
N ASP A 266 18.75 -5.17 18.36
CA ASP A 266 20.02 -5.84 18.10
C ASP A 266 20.35 -5.86 16.59
N ASN A 267 20.54 -7.03 15.99
CA ASN A 267 20.78 -7.21 14.55
C ASN A 267 19.49 -7.53 13.75
N LEU A 268 18.31 -7.32 14.32
CA LEU A 268 17.03 -7.45 13.61
C LEU A 268 16.52 -6.07 13.23
N ALA A 269 16.22 -5.85 11.95
CA ALA A 269 15.59 -4.62 11.43
C ALA A 269 14.23 -4.88 10.80
N LEU A 270 13.37 -3.87 10.78
CA LEU A 270 12.04 -3.92 10.16
C LEU A 270 11.98 -3.01 8.94
N ILE A 271 11.30 -3.47 7.86
CA ILE A 271 11.00 -2.67 6.67
C ILE A 271 9.55 -2.87 6.20
N GLY A 272 9.04 -1.91 5.44
CA GLY A 272 7.71 -1.95 4.86
C GLY A 272 6.61 -1.99 5.93
N ASP A 273 5.52 -2.70 5.64
CA ASP A 273 4.37 -2.79 6.55
C ASP A 273 4.66 -3.52 7.87
N ALA A 274 5.81 -4.21 7.96
CA ALA A 274 6.29 -4.75 9.23
C ALA A 274 6.63 -3.62 10.23
N ALA A 275 7.07 -2.47 9.74
CA ALA A 275 7.40 -1.29 10.54
C ALA A 275 6.30 -0.21 10.50
N TYR A 276 5.91 0.19 9.29
CA TYR A 276 4.94 1.26 9.04
C TYR A 276 3.91 0.82 8.03
N SER A 277 2.64 0.76 8.42
CA SER A 277 1.53 0.56 7.49
C SER A 277 0.67 1.83 7.41
N PHE A 278 0.43 2.29 6.18
CA PHE A 278 -0.39 3.47 5.90
C PHE A 278 -1.74 3.04 5.35
N HIS A 279 -2.77 3.86 5.60
CA HIS A 279 -4.09 3.61 5.03
C HIS A 279 -3.98 3.50 3.50
N TYR A 280 -4.59 2.46 2.91
CA TYR A 280 -4.42 2.12 1.49
C TYR A 280 -4.82 3.27 0.55
N SER A 281 -5.81 4.09 0.95
CA SER A 281 -6.26 5.26 0.16
C SER A 281 -5.17 6.34 -0.02
N ALA A 282 -4.12 6.31 0.80
CA ALA A 282 -2.96 7.17 0.64
C ALA A 282 -2.03 6.74 -0.50
N GLY A 283 -2.17 5.51 -1.01
CA GLY A 283 -1.32 4.97 -2.09
C GLY A 283 0.17 4.89 -1.75
N GLN A 284 0.54 4.88 -0.46
CA GLN A 284 1.94 5.01 -0.02
C GLN A 284 2.62 3.69 0.37
N GLY A 285 1.88 2.58 0.39
CA GLY A 285 2.40 1.30 0.91
C GLY A 285 3.67 0.81 0.19
N VAL A 286 3.65 0.74 -1.15
CA VAL A 286 4.80 0.31 -1.96
C VAL A 286 5.93 1.33 -1.88
N THR A 287 5.61 2.61 -2.03
CA THR A 287 6.59 3.70 -1.97
C THR A 287 7.36 3.71 -0.65
N THR A 288 6.65 3.55 0.47
CA THR A 288 7.28 3.42 1.80
C THR A 288 8.14 2.17 1.87
N SER A 289 7.63 1.03 1.40
CA SER A 289 8.35 -0.24 1.40
C SER A 289 9.67 -0.16 0.62
N PHE A 290 9.64 0.39 -0.59
CA PHE A 290 10.85 0.56 -1.41
C PHE A 290 11.81 1.60 -0.81
N SER A 291 11.29 2.71 -0.29
CA SER A 291 12.11 3.76 0.34
C SER A 291 12.84 3.24 1.58
N MET A 292 12.17 2.47 2.44
CA MET A 292 12.77 1.87 3.61
C MET A 292 13.83 0.84 3.23
N ALA A 293 13.52 -0.05 2.29
CA ALA A 293 14.42 -1.08 1.80
C ALA A 293 15.67 -0.47 1.15
N TYR A 294 15.49 0.56 0.30
CA TYR A 294 16.56 1.32 -0.31
C TYR A 294 17.46 1.99 0.74
N THR A 295 16.86 2.68 1.72
CA THR A 295 17.60 3.41 2.76
C THR A 295 18.43 2.45 3.61
N LEU A 296 17.87 1.32 4.03
CA LEU A 296 18.61 0.31 4.79
C LEU A 296 19.79 -0.25 3.96
N ALA A 297 19.53 -0.61 2.71
CA ALA A 297 20.59 -1.11 1.82
C ALA A 297 21.70 -0.07 1.64
N GLN A 298 21.38 1.22 1.45
CA GLN A 298 22.37 2.31 1.37
C GLN A 298 23.17 2.46 2.66
N CYS A 299 22.55 2.33 3.82
CA CYS A 299 23.26 2.37 5.10
C CYS A 299 24.25 1.22 5.24
N LEU A 300 23.88 0.00 4.81
CA LEU A 300 24.77 -1.17 4.81
C LEU A 300 25.91 -1.05 3.79
N LEU A 301 25.66 -0.43 2.64
CA LEU A 301 26.70 -0.20 1.62
C LEU A 301 27.75 0.83 2.07
N LYS A 302 27.35 1.81 2.90
CA LYS A 302 28.21 2.90 3.36
C LYS A 302 28.94 2.61 4.67
N ASN A 303 28.47 1.64 5.45
CA ASN A 303 29.03 1.33 6.77
C ASN A 303 29.39 -0.16 6.86
N SER A 304 30.63 -0.46 7.20
CA SER A 304 31.05 -1.83 7.47
C SER A 304 30.56 -2.36 8.83
N ASN A 305 30.23 -1.47 9.75
CA ASN A 305 29.64 -1.81 11.06
C ASN A 305 28.11 -1.82 10.97
N ILE A 306 27.49 -2.98 11.20
CA ILE A 306 26.04 -3.18 11.12
C ILE A 306 25.30 -2.29 12.12
N ASN A 307 25.76 -2.18 13.36
CA ASN A 307 25.09 -1.37 14.39
C ASN A 307 25.04 0.11 13.98
N LEU A 308 26.12 0.62 13.38
CA LEU A 308 26.16 1.98 12.86
C LEU A 308 25.22 2.13 11.66
N ALA A 309 25.17 1.16 10.76
CA ALA A 309 24.26 1.15 9.63
C ALA A 309 22.80 1.17 10.09
N LEU A 310 22.42 0.36 11.08
CA LEU A 310 21.08 0.30 11.66
C LEU A 310 20.71 1.59 12.38
N ALA A 311 21.63 2.21 13.12
CA ALA A 311 21.41 3.51 13.77
C ALA A 311 21.15 4.62 12.74
N HIS A 312 21.93 4.68 11.65
CA HIS A 312 21.72 5.63 10.56
C HIS A 312 20.38 5.38 9.83
N TYR A 313 20.04 4.11 9.59
CA TYR A 313 18.75 3.73 9.01
C TYR A 313 17.59 4.21 9.86
N ASN A 314 17.62 3.90 11.15
CA ASN A 314 16.59 4.31 12.12
C ASN A 314 16.41 5.84 12.13
N HIS A 315 17.50 6.58 12.20
CA HIS A 315 17.46 8.04 12.18
C HIS A 315 16.84 8.57 10.89
N SER A 316 17.30 8.08 9.73
CA SER A 316 16.85 8.55 8.41
C SER A 316 15.38 8.28 8.18
N ILE A 317 14.89 7.09 8.53
CA ILE A 317 13.48 6.72 8.33
C ILE A 317 12.57 7.44 9.30
N ASN A 318 12.96 7.61 10.57
CA ASN A 318 12.14 8.38 11.52
C ASN A 318 11.98 9.84 11.07
N LEU A 319 13.02 10.46 10.52
CA LEU A 319 12.89 11.80 9.92
C LEU A 319 11.94 11.80 8.71
N LEU A 320 12.03 10.77 7.87
CA LEU A 320 11.24 10.67 6.64
C LEU A 320 9.76 10.39 6.92
N LEU A 321 9.44 9.47 7.84
CA LEU A 321 8.10 8.91 8.00
C LEU A 321 7.29 9.46 9.17
N THR A 322 7.87 10.24 10.10
CA THR A 322 7.12 10.76 11.25
C THR A 322 5.93 11.62 10.85
N GLU A 323 6.10 12.57 9.92
CA GLU A 323 4.98 13.39 9.46
C GLU A 323 4.02 12.64 8.53
N PRO A 324 4.46 11.84 7.54
CA PRO A 324 3.56 10.94 6.80
C PRO A 324 2.72 10.04 7.69
N ALA A 325 3.27 9.47 8.77
CA ALA A 325 2.52 8.64 9.70
C ALA A 325 1.41 9.40 10.41
N LYS A 326 1.70 10.60 10.94
CA LYS A 326 0.68 11.47 11.55
C LYS A 326 -0.41 11.85 10.56
N LYS A 327 -0.03 12.15 9.32
CA LYS A 327 -0.98 12.49 8.25
C LYS A 327 -1.87 11.30 7.90
N SER A 328 -1.31 10.10 7.78
CA SER A 328 -2.08 8.88 7.53
C SER A 328 -3.08 8.59 8.65
N LEU A 329 -2.70 8.83 9.91
CA LEU A 329 -3.61 8.68 11.04
C LEU A 329 -4.80 9.66 10.93
N ARG A 330 -4.53 10.96 10.68
CA ARG A 330 -5.60 11.95 10.47
C ARG A 330 -6.49 11.60 9.28
N HIS A 331 -5.91 11.02 8.23
CA HIS A 331 -6.63 10.56 7.06
C HIS A 331 -7.58 9.41 7.42
N MET A 332 -7.10 8.42 8.16
CA MET A 332 -7.90 7.31 8.65
C MET A 332 -9.05 7.78 9.55
N GLU A 333 -8.76 8.67 10.52
CA GLU A 333 -9.78 9.27 11.41
C GLU A 333 -10.86 10.03 10.63
N TRP A 334 -10.50 10.66 9.53
CA TRP A 334 -11.50 11.34 8.69
C TRP A 334 -12.44 10.35 8.01
N PHE A 335 -11.89 9.30 7.42
CA PHE A 335 -12.72 8.25 6.80
C PHE A 335 -13.64 7.60 7.81
N GLU A 336 -13.21 7.41 9.06
CA GLU A 336 -14.04 6.89 10.15
C GLU A 336 -15.24 7.78 10.50
N ASN A 337 -15.19 9.05 10.17
CA ASN A 337 -16.26 10.02 10.39
C ASN A 337 -16.99 10.41 9.11
N ILE A 338 -16.87 9.62 8.05
CA ILE A 338 -17.42 9.93 6.73
C ILE A 338 -18.93 10.17 6.75
N ASP A 339 -19.69 9.40 7.52
CA ASP A 339 -21.13 9.57 7.65
C ASP A 339 -21.51 10.95 8.18
N GLN A 340 -20.73 11.51 9.11
CA GLN A 340 -20.94 12.86 9.64
C GLN A 340 -20.59 13.91 8.59
N HIS A 341 -19.45 13.76 7.93
CA HIS A 341 -19.01 14.70 6.89
C HIS A 341 -20.00 14.74 5.72
N PHE A 342 -20.49 13.59 5.28
CA PHE A 342 -21.39 13.50 4.13
C PHE A 342 -22.80 14.01 4.41
N ARG A 343 -23.29 13.91 5.67
CA ARG A 343 -24.63 14.39 6.08
C ARG A 343 -24.69 15.91 6.29
N ILE A 344 -23.58 16.52 6.70
CA ILE A 344 -23.55 17.93 7.11
C ILE A 344 -23.30 18.87 5.90
N THR A 345 -22.76 18.35 4.82
CA THR A 345 -22.21 19.16 3.73
C THR A 345 -22.88 18.87 2.41
N ASP A 346 -23.06 19.92 1.59
CA ASP A 346 -23.34 19.72 0.18
C ASP A 346 -22.15 19.01 -0.49
N SER A 347 -22.39 18.41 -1.64
CA SER A 347 -21.41 17.62 -2.37
C SER A 347 -20.15 18.41 -2.76
N GLN A 348 -20.26 19.74 -2.92
CA GLN A 348 -19.12 20.61 -3.22
C GLN A 348 -18.19 20.72 -2.00
N HIS A 349 -18.75 20.95 -0.84
CA HIS A 349 -17.97 21.06 0.39
C HIS A 349 -17.28 19.74 0.77
N TRP A 350 -17.94 18.59 0.52
CA TRP A 350 -17.33 17.28 0.67
C TRP A 350 -16.10 17.10 -0.23
N LEU A 351 -16.21 17.49 -1.50
CA LEU A 351 -15.10 17.45 -2.44
C LEU A 351 -13.94 18.34 -1.98
N ASP A 352 -14.25 19.56 -1.53
CA ASP A 352 -13.26 20.50 -1.01
C ASP A 352 -12.56 19.94 0.25
N LEU A 353 -13.30 19.30 1.16
CA LEU A 353 -12.75 18.61 2.33
C LEU A 353 -11.86 17.43 1.94
N PHE A 354 -12.27 16.65 0.95
CA PHE A 354 -11.48 15.54 0.44
C PHE A 354 -10.17 16.02 -0.20
N LEU A 355 -10.23 17.10 -0.97
CA LEU A 355 -9.08 17.71 -1.63
C LEU A 355 -8.10 18.40 -0.67
N GLN A 356 -8.61 19.00 0.42
CA GLN A 356 -7.76 19.55 1.48
C GLN A 356 -6.90 18.48 2.18
N LYS A 357 -7.26 17.22 2.01
CA LYS A 357 -6.56 16.07 2.58
C LYS A 357 -5.50 15.45 1.67
N ASP A 358 -5.30 15.98 0.46
CA ASP A 358 -4.18 15.60 -0.38
C ASP A 358 -2.84 16.05 0.23
N GLU A 359 -2.60 15.55 1.44
CA GLU A 359 -1.38 15.84 2.19
C GLU A 359 -0.15 15.14 1.58
N PHE A 360 -0.35 14.21 0.65
CA PHE A 360 0.72 13.50 -0.05
C PHE A 360 1.04 14.08 -1.43
N GLY A 361 0.34 15.16 -1.85
CA GLY A 361 0.60 15.83 -3.12
C GLY A 361 0.31 14.98 -4.36
N GLN A 362 -0.61 14.00 -4.23
CA GLN A 362 -1.02 13.14 -5.34
C GLN A 362 -1.78 13.91 -6.42
N PHE A 363 -2.47 15.00 -6.01
CA PHE A 363 -3.24 15.86 -6.91
C PHE A 363 -2.46 17.13 -7.20
N LYS A 364 -2.22 17.42 -8.47
CA LYS A 364 -1.63 18.72 -8.87
C LYS A 364 -2.66 19.81 -8.61
N LYS A 365 -2.36 20.74 -7.71
CA LYS A 365 -3.16 21.96 -7.57
C LYS A 365 -3.16 22.69 -8.91
N THR A 366 -4.32 22.85 -9.51
CA THR A 366 -4.44 23.68 -10.72
C THR A 366 -4.17 25.13 -10.31
N ASN A 367 -3.23 25.81 -10.99
CA ASN A 367 -2.86 27.22 -10.78
C ASN A 367 -3.99 28.24 -11.01
N LYS A 368 -5.26 27.79 -11.08
CA LYS A 368 -6.42 28.67 -11.33
C LYS A 368 -7.05 29.29 -10.09
N GLU A 369 -6.69 28.88 -8.88
CA GLU A 369 -7.27 29.42 -7.65
C GLU A 369 -6.40 30.46 -6.93
N CYS A 370 -5.24 30.83 -7.47
CA CYS A 370 -4.38 31.89 -6.92
C CYS A 370 -4.66 33.30 -7.47
N ASN A 371 -5.80 33.55 -8.14
CA ASN A 371 -6.15 34.85 -8.68
C ASN A 371 -7.50 35.38 -8.16
N THR A 372 -7.78 35.28 -6.88
CA THR A 372 -8.73 36.18 -6.23
C THR A 372 -7.96 36.93 -5.13
N GLY A 373 -7.65 38.17 -5.45
CA GLY A 373 -6.82 39.06 -4.68
C GLY A 373 -7.25 39.25 -3.24
N VAL A 374 -6.27 39.44 -2.42
CA VAL A 374 -6.06 40.67 -1.63
C VAL A 374 -4.67 40.57 -1.04
N CYS A 375 -3.70 41.18 -1.69
CA CYS A 375 -2.58 41.76 -0.99
C CYS A 375 -3.08 43.08 -0.39
N ARG A 376 -3.17 43.13 0.91
CA ARG A 376 -2.90 44.35 1.71
C ARG A 376 -2.39 43.93 3.07
#